data_af86c4f022079f084bc1918db6bf75f3
#
_entry.id   af86c4f022079f084bc1918db6bf75f3
#
_cell.length_a   1.000
_cell.length_b   1.000
_cell.length_c   1.000
_cell.angle_alpha   90.00
_cell.angle_beta   90.00
_cell.angle_gamma   90.00
#
_symmetry.space_group_name_H-M   'P 1'
#
loop_
_entity.id
_entity.type
_entity.pdbx_description
1 polymer ?
#
loop_
_entity_poly.entity_id
_entity_poly.type
_entity_poly.pdbx_seq_one_letter_code
_entity_poly.pdbx_strand_id
1 'polypeptide(L)'
;MTDATGATPEPITPEPATPAPAMPAPAAPAGAPAIPADLRAAFDAYERAIVANDLDALDDFFAPGPETLRGDTAGLLVGHDAISGFRALRGGVPAREIAEIHYRPLGSDSALLMSVSQFVGGGRGLQTQVWQRIDGRWLITAAHVTPRTPALDRTIWRSVGDPFLQGAWEGPLAGLTVAVKDLFAIAGFRIGAGNPTYLEEARPEKATAPAVADLLRAGASLRGIARTDEFAYSIAGDNVHYGTPPNGAVVGALPGGSSSGPASAVALGHADIGLATDTAGSIRVPASYQGLWGLRTTHDLVPRQGMLPLAQSFDTIGWLTRDGETLQRVADWCLSYDGSSSTENVYGASGDDLPWRFVVPEEVLDCVEPATREAFSRLLAALAASDDPPSFRAVHMGDLDATFSAFRTVQGAEAWRNDGDWLRAHPGAVGPAVAERFRVASQITAYDEAAARAELEPIAALLAEVVDGAVMVFPTVPGPAPLRTADVDAVRAATLRMTAPAAAAGLPAVSIPLLRVGGAPVGVCLVSRAGTDIALVRLARRFAALAGGIR
;
A
#
# COMPACT_ATOMS: atom_id res chain seq x y z
N MET A 1 -43.59 47.44 23.86
CA MET A 1 -42.47 47.87 24.68
C MET A 1 -42.03 46.66 25.47
N THR A 2 -40.92 46.01 25.22
CA THR A 2 -39.55 46.39 24.89
C THR A 2 -38.91 45.33 24.03
N ASP A 3 -38.16 45.80 23.05
CA ASP A 3 -37.24 45.07 22.21
C ASP A 3 -36.17 44.29 23.00
N ALA A 4 -35.88 43.07 22.56
CA ALA A 4 -34.64 42.40 22.89
C ALA A 4 -34.04 41.83 21.59
N THR A 5 -33.16 42.63 20.97
CA THR A 5 -32.29 42.26 19.86
C THR A 5 -31.27 41.19 20.30
N GLY A 6 -31.44 39.97 19.82
CA GLY A 6 -30.47 38.91 19.95
C GLY A 6 -29.29 39.12 18.99
N ALA A 7 -28.12 39.45 19.53
CA ALA A 7 -26.87 39.43 18.78
C ALA A 7 -26.39 37.99 18.60
N THR A 8 -26.22 37.58 17.36
CA THR A 8 -25.52 36.33 16.96
C THR A 8 -24.04 36.48 17.32
N PRO A 9 -23.42 35.53 18.00
CA PRO A 9 -21.96 35.56 18.24
C PRO A 9 -21.21 35.32 16.94
N GLU A 10 -20.21 36.16 16.67
CA GLU A 10 -19.25 35.96 15.54
C GLU A 10 -18.46 34.66 15.74
N PRO A 11 -18.09 33.97 14.62
CA PRO A 11 -17.27 32.78 14.71
C PRO A 11 -15.84 33.12 15.15
N ILE A 12 -15.41 32.50 16.24
CA ILE A 12 -14.04 32.58 16.73
C ILE A 12 -13.14 31.82 15.72
N THR A 13 -12.39 32.55 14.92
CA THR A 13 -11.29 32.00 14.13
C THR A 13 -10.17 31.56 15.07
N PRO A 14 -9.73 30.31 15.06
CA PRO A 14 -8.58 29.91 15.86
C PRO A 14 -7.31 30.59 15.31
N GLU A 15 -6.58 31.29 16.19
CA GLU A 15 -5.25 31.80 15.87
C GLU A 15 -4.33 30.65 15.42
N PRO A 16 -3.49 30.85 14.40
CA PRO A 16 -2.51 29.84 13.99
C PRO A 16 -1.56 29.59 15.16
N ALA A 17 -1.47 28.32 15.58
CA ALA A 17 -0.56 27.89 16.62
C ALA A 17 0.87 28.30 16.26
N THR A 18 1.47 29.15 17.09
CA THR A 18 2.88 29.55 16.99
C THR A 18 3.73 28.28 17.05
N PRO A 19 4.63 28.02 16.08
CA PRO A 19 5.53 26.88 16.16
C PRO A 19 6.39 26.99 17.41
N ALA A 20 6.48 25.90 18.16
CA ALA A 20 7.35 25.83 19.34
C ALA A 20 8.76 26.25 18.97
N PRO A 21 9.45 27.06 19.79
CA PRO A 21 10.80 27.51 19.50
C PRO A 21 11.71 26.29 19.33
N ALA A 22 12.46 26.26 18.22
CA ALA A 22 13.49 25.26 17.97
C ALA A 22 14.46 25.29 19.17
N MET A 23 14.71 24.12 19.77
CA MET A 23 15.76 24.03 20.79
C MET A 23 17.08 24.52 20.17
N PRO A 24 17.85 25.38 20.83
CA PRO A 24 19.13 25.81 20.32
C PRO A 24 20.05 24.60 20.14
N ALA A 25 20.75 24.55 19.02
CA ALA A 25 21.75 23.52 18.78
C ALA A 25 22.73 23.47 19.97
N PRO A 26 23.12 22.28 20.47
CA PRO A 26 24.10 22.19 21.54
C PRO A 26 25.38 22.88 21.09
N ALA A 27 25.88 23.81 21.89
CA ALA A 27 27.15 24.48 21.63
C ALA A 27 28.26 23.42 21.50
N ALA A 28 29.12 23.55 20.49
CA ALA A 28 30.28 22.68 20.35
C ALA A 28 31.11 22.69 21.64
N PRO A 29 31.60 21.52 22.11
CA PRO A 29 32.39 21.46 23.32
C PRO A 29 33.61 22.38 23.19
N ALA A 30 33.86 23.19 24.20
CA ALA A 30 34.99 24.11 24.24
C ALA A 30 36.32 23.32 24.06
N GLY A 31 37.04 23.57 22.95
CA GLY A 31 38.30 22.86 22.64
C GLY A 31 38.27 21.92 21.45
N ALA A 32 37.14 21.77 20.74
CA ALA A 32 37.11 21.00 19.49
C ALA A 32 37.99 21.64 18.41
N PRO A 33 38.86 20.87 17.68
CA PRO A 33 39.70 21.41 16.61
C PRO A 33 38.83 21.98 15.49
N ALA A 34 39.21 23.14 14.97
CA ALA A 34 38.54 23.78 13.85
C ALA A 34 38.79 22.99 12.56
N ILE A 35 37.75 22.85 11.72
CA ILE A 35 37.87 22.23 10.40
C ILE A 35 38.83 23.09 9.54
N PRO A 36 39.88 22.51 8.91
CA PRO A 36 40.72 23.22 7.96
C PRO A 36 39.87 23.88 6.86
N ALA A 37 40.19 25.11 6.49
CA ALA A 37 39.39 25.92 5.57
C ALA A 37 39.23 25.24 4.20
N ASP A 38 40.30 24.63 3.69
CA ASP A 38 40.29 23.87 2.43
C ASP A 38 39.45 22.59 2.48
N LEU A 39 39.48 21.85 3.60
CA LEU A 39 38.61 20.70 3.80
C LEU A 39 37.12 21.12 3.91
N ARG A 40 36.86 22.23 4.61
CA ARG A 40 35.51 22.80 4.71
C ARG A 40 34.97 23.21 3.33
N ALA A 41 35.79 23.87 2.51
CA ALA A 41 35.43 24.25 1.16
C ALA A 41 35.13 23.02 0.27
N ALA A 42 35.93 21.96 0.38
CA ALA A 42 35.70 20.69 -0.34
C ALA A 42 34.39 20.01 0.08
N PHE A 43 34.12 19.96 1.39
CA PHE A 43 32.87 19.39 1.91
C PHE A 43 31.65 20.21 1.42
N ASP A 44 31.69 21.54 1.48
CA ASP A 44 30.57 22.37 1.05
C ASP A 44 30.35 22.27 -0.48
N ALA A 45 31.41 22.08 -1.28
CA ALA A 45 31.31 21.84 -2.72
C ALA A 45 30.68 20.46 -3.02
N TYR A 46 31.09 19.42 -2.29
CA TYR A 46 30.48 18.09 -2.37
C TYR A 46 28.98 18.11 -2.04
N GLU A 47 28.57 18.81 -0.97
CA GLU A 47 27.15 18.93 -0.61
C GLU A 47 26.34 19.67 -1.67
N ARG A 48 26.91 20.72 -2.30
CA ARG A 48 26.24 21.38 -3.45
C ARG A 48 26.08 20.44 -4.65
N ALA A 49 27.12 19.67 -4.98
CA ALA A 49 27.07 18.69 -6.07
C ALA A 49 26.00 17.62 -5.83
N ILE A 50 25.84 17.14 -4.57
CA ILE A 50 24.78 16.19 -4.20
C ILE A 50 23.38 16.79 -4.43
N VAL A 51 23.14 18.02 -3.97
CA VAL A 51 21.83 18.67 -4.10
C VAL A 51 21.51 18.97 -5.56
N ALA A 52 22.52 19.35 -6.35
CA ALA A 52 22.39 19.59 -7.78
C ALA A 52 22.29 18.29 -8.62
N ASN A 53 22.58 17.12 -8.03
CA ASN A 53 22.74 15.84 -8.72
C ASN A 53 23.77 15.90 -9.87
N ASP A 54 24.86 16.64 -9.64
CA ASP A 54 25.98 16.80 -10.58
C ASP A 54 26.87 15.56 -10.48
N LEU A 55 26.65 14.61 -11.38
CA LEU A 55 27.30 13.29 -11.35
C LEU A 55 28.80 13.39 -11.60
N ASP A 56 29.24 14.26 -12.51
CA ASP A 56 30.67 14.45 -12.85
C ASP A 56 31.42 15.04 -11.66
N ALA A 57 30.86 16.09 -11.05
CA ALA A 57 31.45 16.68 -9.86
C ALA A 57 31.48 15.72 -8.68
N LEU A 58 30.45 14.88 -8.52
CA LEU A 58 30.38 13.88 -7.45
C LEU A 58 31.43 12.77 -7.63
N ASP A 59 31.73 12.38 -8.85
CA ASP A 59 32.79 11.41 -9.14
C ASP A 59 34.17 11.96 -8.77
N ASP A 60 34.42 13.24 -9.06
CA ASP A 60 35.66 13.93 -8.73
C ASP A 60 35.93 14.07 -7.22
N PHE A 61 34.92 13.91 -6.36
CA PHE A 61 35.11 13.97 -4.90
C PHE A 61 35.48 12.62 -4.29
N PHE A 62 35.34 11.49 -5.00
CA PHE A 62 35.76 10.19 -4.47
C PHE A 62 37.16 9.82 -4.96
N ALA A 63 37.97 9.26 -4.08
CA ALA A 63 39.31 8.83 -4.46
C ALA A 63 39.22 7.71 -5.54
N PRO A 64 40.03 7.81 -6.61
CA PRO A 64 40.07 6.76 -7.62
C PRO A 64 40.64 5.46 -7.06
N GLY A 65 40.27 4.32 -7.67
CA GLY A 65 40.82 3.02 -7.35
C GLY A 65 39.89 2.07 -6.60
N PRO A 66 40.34 0.84 -6.38
CA PRO A 66 39.52 -0.25 -5.87
C PRO A 66 39.28 -0.21 -4.34
N GLU A 67 40.00 0.62 -3.60
CA GLU A 67 39.94 0.65 -2.13
C GLU A 67 38.93 1.67 -1.58
N THR A 68 38.33 2.49 -2.43
CA THR A 68 37.34 3.48 -2.01
C THR A 68 36.04 2.78 -1.63
N LEU A 69 35.50 3.16 -0.46
CA LEU A 69 34.34 2.49 0.12
C LEU A 69 33.13 3.44 0.21
N ARG A 70 31.96 2.92 -0.06
CA ARG A 70 30.70 3.58 0.27
C ARG A 70 29.66 2.59 0.76
N GLY A 71 29.18 2.79 1.99
CA GLY A 71 28.12 1.97 2.60
C GLY A 71 26.84 2.75 2.84
N ASP A 72 25.72 2.08 2.75
CA ASP A 72 24.41 2.53 3.22
C ASP A 72 23.56 1.32 3.63
N THR A 73 22.25 1.52 3.92
CA THR A 73 21.33 0.43 4.29
C THR A 73 21.12 -0.62 3.20
N ALA A 74 21.45 -0.32 1.95
CA ALA A 74 21.35 -1.27 0.84
C ALA A 74 22.59 -2.17 0.71
N GLY A 75 23.71 -1.80 1.38
CA GLY A 75 24.94 -2.59 1.37
C GLY A 75 26.21 -1.76 1.23
N LEU A 76 27.30 -2.44 0.88
CA LEU A 76 28.64 -1.87 0.70
C LEU A 76 29.04 -1.90 -0.77
N LEU A 77 29.44 -0.73 -1.29
CA LEU A 77 30.09 -0.57 -2.59
C LEU A 77 31.62 -0.47 -2.37
N VAL A 78 32.36 -1.26 -3.11
CA VAL A 78 33.82 -1.32 -3.05
C VAL A 78 34.38 -0.93 -4.41
N GLY A 79 35.26 0.07 -4.41
CA GLY A 79 35.87 0.65 -5.60
C GLY A 79 35.10 1.83 -6.18
N HIS A 80 35.86 2.77 -6.77
CA HIS A 80 35.34 3.99 -7.36
C HIS A 80 34.28 3.70 -8.45
N ASP A 81 34.56 2.76 -9.38
CA ASP A 81 33.67 2.44 -10.48
C ASP A 81 32.29 1.92 -10.02
N ALA A 82 32.27 1.13 -8.94
CA ALA A 82 31.02 0.65 -8.34
C ALA A 82 30.20 1.80 -7.73
N ILE A 83 30.87 2.80 -7.15
CA ILE A 83 30.26 3.98 -6.57
C ILE A 83 29.68 4.89 -7.68
N SER A 84 30.42 5.11 -8.75
CA SER A 84 29.99 5.88 -9.92
C SER A 84 28.80 5.24 -10.61
N GLY A 85 28.85 3.92 -10.87
CA GLY A 85 27.76 3.16 -11.46
C GLY A 85 26.47 3.22 -10.61
N PHE A 86 26.60 3.14 -9.30
CA PHE A 86 25.45 3.28 -8.39
C PHE A 86 24.81 4.68 -8.48
N ARG A 87 25.62 5.74 -8.59
CA ARG A 87 25.11 7.12 -8.68
C ARG A 87 24.40 7.40 -9.99
N ALA A 88 24.91 6.86 -11.10
CA ALA A 88 24.30 7.01 -12.41
C ALA A 88 22.87 6.42 -12.46
N LEU A 89 22.57 5.43 -11.62
CA LEU A 89 21.25 4.77 -11.53
C LEU A 89 20.31 5.43 -10.52
N ARG A 90 20.81 6.36 -9.70
CA ARG A 90 20.04 6.99 -8.62
C ARG A 90 19.57 8.38 -9.04
N GLY A 91 18.26 8.66 -8.95
CA GLY A 91 17.77 10.05 -8.96
C GLY A 91 18.37 10.85 -7.79
N GLY A 92 18.47 12.17 -7.94
CA GLY A 92 19.07 13.05 -6.95
C GLY A 92 18.53 12.87 -5.52
N VAL A 93 19.14 13.56 -4.56
CA VAL A 93 18.68 13.54 -3.16
C VAL A 93 17.74 14.71 -2.88
N PRO A 94 16.77 14.55 -1.96
CA PRO A 94 15.90 15.65 -1.56
C PRO A 94 16.69 16.84 -1.01
N ALA A 95 16.17 18.06 -1.23
CA ALA A 95 16.76 19.28 -0.71
C ALA A 95 16.97 19.20 0.81
N ARG A 96 18.18 19.56 1.24
CA ARG A 96 18.62 19.46 2.63
C ARG A 96 19.56 20.57 3.01
N GLU A 97 19.64 20.85 4.30
CA GLU A 97 20.63 21.73 4.92
C GLU A 97 21.51 20.93 5.89
N ILE A 98 22.75 21.30 6.04
CA ILE A 98 23.65 20.69 7.03
C ILE A 98 23.42 21.37 8.37
N ALA A 99 22.80 20.65 9.31
CA ALA A 99 22.49 21.15 10.64
C ALA A 99 23.72 21.10 11.58
N GLU A 100 24.56 20.07 11.44
CA GLU A 100 25.71 19.85 12.30
C GLU A 100 26.88 19.25 11.50
N ILE A 101 28.13 19.65 11.82
CA ILE A 101 29.35 19.00 11.33
C ILE A 101 30.30 18.81 12.49
N HIS A 102 30.79 17.59 12.62
CA HIS A 102 31.82 17.20 13.58
C HIS A 102 33.07 16.77 12.83
N TYR A 103 34.21 17.30 13.26
CA TYR A 103 35.53 17.08 12.66
C TYR A 103 36.46 16.37 13.63
N ARG A 104 37.17 15.38 13.14
CA ARG A 104 38.25 14.71 13.86
C ARG A 104 39.46 14.53 12.93
N PRO A 105 40.62 15.13 13.23
CA PRO A 105 41.85 14.83 12.49
C PRO A 105 42.27 13.38 12.73
N LEU A 106 42.63 12.67 11.66
CA LEU A 106 43.21 11.32 11.72
C LEU A 106 44.72 11.31 11.45
N GLY A 107 45.24 12.44 10.92
CA GLY A 107 46.64 12.67 10.60
C GLY A 107 46.81 14.04 9.98
N SER A 108 47.97 14.34 9.40
CA SER A 108 48.24 15.61 8.70
C SER A 108 47.39 15.79 7.43
N ASP A 109 47.13 14.67 6.74
CA ASP A 109 46.47 14.60 5.44
C ASP A 109 45.24 13.68 5.45
N SER A 110 44.69 13.43 6.63
CA SER A 110 43.50 12.56 6.80
C SER A 110 42.55 13.11 7.87
N ALA A 111 41.27 13.06 7.60
CA ALA A 111 40.22 13.59 8.45
C ALA A 111 38.96 12.74 8.45
N LEU A 112 38.28 12.69 9.57
CA LEU A 112 36.91 12.19 9.70
C LEU A 112 35.95 13.37 9.81
N LEU A 113 34.95 13.43 8.94
CA LEU A 113 33.81 14.32 9.06
C LEU A 113 32.54 13.50 9.34
N MET A 114 31.78 13.94 10.33
CA MET A 114 30.40 13.45 10.56
C MET A 114 29.46 14.62 10.43
N SER A 115 28.46 14.51 9.57
CA SER A 115 27.47 15.56 9.35
C SER A 115 26.04 15.05 9.55
N VAL A 116 25.22 15.93 10.12
CA VAL A 116 23.77 15.73 10.24
C VAL A 116 23.08 16.65 9.26
N SER A 117 22.32 16.06 8.35
CA SER A 117 21.49 16.80 7.40
C SER A 117 20.07 16.93 7.94
N GLN A 118 19.46 18.11 7.77
CA GLN A 118 18.03 18.36 7.96
C GLN A 118 17.38 18.49 6.59
N PHE A 119 16.41 17.62 6.27
CA PHE A 119 15.71 17.69 4.99
C PHE A 119 14.55 18.68 5.05
N VAL A 120 14.32 19.41 3.96
CA VAL A 120 13.22 20.38 3.82
C VAL A 120 11.84 19.72 4.05
N GLY A 121 11.68 18.47 3.60
CA GLY A 121 10.47 17.65 3.86
C GLY A 121 10.44 16.95 5.23
N GLY A 122 11.28 17.37 6.21
CA GLY A 122 11.40 16.79 7.56
C GLY A 122 12.32 15.55 7.60
N GLY A 123 12.72 15.15 8.80
CA GLY A 123 13.67 14.06 9.05
C GLY A 123 15.15 14.49 8.96
N ARG A 124 16.02 13.68 9.58
CA ARG A 124 17.47 13.91 9.61
C ARG A 124 18.20 12.75 8.92
N GLY A 125 19.29 13.04 8.24
CA GLY A 125 20.24 12.08 7.72
C GLY A 125 21.57 12.18 8.46
N LEU A 126 22.30 11.10 8.60
CA LEU A 126 23.65 11.06 9.16
C LEU A 126 24.61 10.60 8.09
N GLN A 127 25.74 11.28 7.96
CA GLN A 127 26.79 10.94 7.02
C GLN A 127 28.12 10.94 7.74
N THR A 128 28.89 9.89 7.56
CA THR A 128 30.27 9.75 8.06
C THR A 128 31.20 9.61 6.87
N GLN A 129 32.24 10.42 6.80
CA GLN A 129 33.18 10.43 5.69
C GLN A 129 34.62 10.47 6.20
N VAL A 130 35.48 9.67 5.57
CA VAL A 130 36.93 9.78 5.70
C VAL A 130 37.45 10.51 4.48
N TRP A 131 38.09 11.65 4.70
CA TRP A 131 38.72 12.48 3.70
C TRP A 131 40.23 12.32 3.79
N GLN A 132 40.87 12.23 2.64
CA GLN A 132 42.33 12.21 2.53
C GLN A 132 42.80 13.22 1.50
N ARG A 133 43.97 13.81 1.76
CA ARG A 133 44.62 14.72 0.79
C ARG A 133 45.46 13.88 -0.16
N ILE A 134 45.01 13.78 -1.40
CA ILE A 134 45.66 13.05 -2.49
C ILE A 134 45.99 14.07 -3.57
N ASP A 135 47.25 14.17 -3.97
CA ASP A 135 47.75 15.13 -4.95
C ASP A 135 47.32 16.59 -4.66
N GLY A 136 47.31 16.95 -3.37
CA GLY A 136 46.95 18.28 -2.91
C GLY A 136 45.47 18.59 -2.81
N ARG A 137 44.58 17.64 -3.17
CA ARG A 137 43.11 17.74 -3.11
C ARG A 137 42.54 16.86 -2.01
N TRP A 138 41.50 17.35 -1.32
CA TRP A 138 40.72 16.53 -0.40
C TRP A 138 39.75 15.66 -1.15
N LEU A 139 39.88 14.32 -1.01
CA LEU A 139 39.02 13.31 -1.61
C LEU A 139 38.46 12.38 -0.56
N ILE A 140 37.27 11.84 -0.82
CA ILE A 140 36.59 10.88 0.05
C ILE A 140 37.13 9.47 -0.26
N THR A 141 37.71 8.81 0.73
CA THR A 141 38.19 7.43 0.62
C THR A 141 37.22 6.43 1.24
N ALA A 142 36.38 6.89 2.20
CA ALA A 142 35.30 6.07 2.73
C ALA A 142 34.10 6.96 3.09
N ALA A 143 32.90 6.51 2.80
CA ALA A 143 31.67 7.16 3.21
C ALA A 143 30.66 6.12 3.72
N HIS A 144 30.00 6.43 4.84
CA HIS A 144 28.81 5.73 5.28
C HIS A 144 27.66 6.72 5.41
N VAL A 145 26.53 6.39 4.77
CA VAL A 145 25.35 7.24 4.73
C VAL A 145 24.18 6.50 5.34
N THR A 146 23.69 7.01 6.46
CA THR A 146 22.38 6.58 6.98
C THR A 146 21.35 7.50 6.32
N PRO A 147 20.51 6.96 5.42
CA PRO A 147 19.49 7.76 4.78
C PRO A 147 18.52 8.29 5.83
N ARG A 148 17.79 9.34 5.44
CA ARG A 148 16.64 9.83 6.19
C ARG A 148 15.80 8.63 6.64
N THR A 149 15.63 8.44 7.95
CA THR A 149 14.51 7.66 8.44
C THR A 149 13.25 8.39 7.95
N PRO A 150 12.38 7.79 7.15
CA PRO A 150 11.17 8.47 6.70
C PRO A 150 10.48 9.02 7.95
N ALA A 151 10.25 10.34 7.98
CA ALA A 151 9.41 10.91 9.01
C ALA A 151 8.10 10.12 8.92
N LEU A 152 7.61 9.62 10.06
CA LEU A 152 6.39 8.83 10.15
C LEU A 152 5.27 9.56 9.42
N ASP A 153 4.92 9.10 8.23
CA ASP A 153 3.75 9.61 7.54
C ASP A 153 2.50 9.14 8.31
N ARG A 154 1.89 10.07 9.04
CA ARG A 154 0.71 9.80 9.87
C ARG A 154 -0.54 9.52 9.05
N THR A 155 -0.53 9.79 7.76
CA THR A 155 -1.60 9.40 6.84
C THR A 155 -1.53 7.90 6.53
N ILE A 156 -0.31 7.30 6.55
CA ILE A 156 -0.09 5.87 6.37
C ILE A 156 -0.19 5.12 7.69
N TRP A 157 0.49 5.62 8.74
CA TRP A 157 0.73 4.87 9.96
C TRP A 157 -0.04 5.43 11.16
N ARG A 158 -0.73 4.55 11.86
CA ARG A 158 -1.23 4.82 13.21
C ARG A 158 -0.16 4.55 14.26
N SER A 159 0.51 3.43 14.12
CA SER A 159 1.63 3.02 14.98
C SER A 159 2.69 2.33 14.13
N VAL A 160 3.96 2.53 14.45
CA VAL A 160 5.07 1.92 13.71
C VAL A 160 6.24 1.66 14.65
N GLY A 161 7.04 0.66 14.32
CA GLY A 161 8.27 0.28 15.01
C GLY A 161 9.26 -0.38 14.05
N ASP A 162 10.44 -0.75 14.53
CA ASP A 162 11.49 -1.36 13.72
C ASP A 162 12.21 -2.49 14.49
N PRO A 163 11.57 -3.66 14.60
CA PRO A 163 10.17 -3.97 14.26
C PRO A 163 9.15 -3.43 15.29
N PHE A 164 7.89 -3.30 14.90
CA PHE A 164 6.78 -3.03 15.82
C PHE A 164 6.45 -4.25 16.68
N LEU A 165 6.40 -5.44 16.06
CA LEU A 165 6.38 -6.74 16.69
C LEU A 165 7.29 -7.69 15.93
N GLN A 166 8.17 -8.39 16.64
CA GLN A 166 9.06 -9.38 16.05
C GLN A 166 8.29 -10.66 15.72
N GLY A 167 8.46 -11.18 14.51
CA GLY A 167 8.03 -12.52 14.12
C GLY A 167 9.00 -13.61 14.53
N ALA A 168 8.72 -14.84 14.16
CA ALA A 168 9.66 -15.94 14.34
C ALA A 168 10.98 -15.64 13.59
N TRP A 169 12.10 -16.11 14.15
CA TRP A 169 13.42 -15.87 13.57
C TRP A 169 13.66 -16.63 12.24
N GLU A 170 12.91 -17.71 12.05
CA GLU A 170 12.97 -18.58 10.87
C GLU A 170 11.57 -18.74 10.27
N GLY A 171 11.52 -19.09 9.00
CA GLY A 171 10.27 -19.36 8.29
C GLY A 171 10.28 -18.83 6.84
N PRO A 172 9.25 -19.18 6.06
CA PRO A 172 9.21 -18.81 4.64
C PRO A 172 9.11 -17.31 4.39
N LEU A 173 8.71 -16.52 5.39
CA LEU A 173 8.61 -15.06 5.29
C LEU A 173 9.64 -14.34 6.19
N ALA A 174 10.66 -15.05 6.68
CA ALA A 174 11.70 -14.45 7.52
C ALA A 174 12.39 -13.29 6.78
N GLY A 175 12.61 -12.19 7.51
CA GLY A 175 13.20 -10.96 6.98
C GLY A 175 12.21 -10.02 6.27
N LEU A 176 10.96 -10.44 6.04
CA LEU A 176 9.92 -9.57 5.48
C LEU A 176 9.17 -8.81 6.57
N THR A 177 8.64 -7.65 6.20
CA THR A 177 7.91 -6.74 7.08
C THR A 177 6.46 -6.56 6.64
N VAL A 178 5.54 -6.42 7.61
CA VAL A 178 4.10 -6.34 7.37
C VAL A 178 3.53 -5.01 7.84
N ALA A 179 2.77 -4.34 6.98
CA ALA A 179 1.85 -3.26 7.31
C ALA A 179 0.46 -3.86 7.57
N VAL A 180 -0.02 -3.81 8.80
CA VAL A 180 -1.31 -4.40 9.19
C VAL A 180 -2.39 -3.32 9.12
N LYS A 181 -3.46 -3.57 8.36
CA LYS A 181 -4.62 -2.66 8.30
C LYS A 181 -5.25 -2.48 9.67
N ASP A 182 -5.63 -1.25 10.03
CA ASP A 182 -6.23 -0.88 11.32
C ASP A 182 -7.68 -1.38 11.50
N LEU A 183 -7.90 -2.62 11.09
CA LEU A 183 -9.12 -3.42 11.32
C LEU A 183 -8.79 -4.75 12.01
N PHE A 184 -7.52 -5.08 12.18
CA PHE A 184 -7.11 -6.35 12.77
C PHE A 184 -6.74 -6.19 14.24
N ALA A 185 -7.21 -7.12 15.05
CA ALA A 185 -6.83 -7.25 16.44
C ALA A 185 -5.34 -7.64 16.55
N ILE A 186 -4.61 -6.89 17.35
CA ILE A 186 -3.27 -7.20 17.82
C ILE A 186 -3.31 -7.11 19.34
N ALA A 187 -2.94 -8.18 20.05
CA ALA A 187 -3.00 -8.23 21.51
C ALA A 187 -2.31 -7.02 22.15
N GLY A 188 -3.00 -6.34 23.06
CA GLY A 188 -2.54 -5.14 23.73
C GLY A 188 -2.77 -3.83 22.96
N PHE A 189 -3.23 -3.86 21.71
CA PHE A 189 -3.52 -2.68 20.89
C PHE A 189 -5.03 -2.57 20.62
N ARG A 190 -5.47 -1.35 20.33
CA ARG A 190 -6.86 -1.05 19.97
C ARG A 190 -7.02 -1.15 18.46
N ILE A 191 -8.23 -1.44 17.97
CA ILE A 191 -8.62 -1.26 16.57
C ILE A 191 -9.15 0.17 16.42
N GLY A 192 -8.69 0.88 15.40
CA GLY A 192 -9.07 2.30 15.19
C GLY A 192 -10.09 2.53 14.10
N ALA A 193 -10.29 1.57 13.19
CA ALA A 193 -11.27 1.65 12.10
C ALA A 193 -11.21 2.95 11.25
N GLY A 194 -10.06 3.63 11.22
CA GLY A 194 -9.92 4.91 10.52
C GLY A 194 -10.65 6.08 11.17
N ASN A 195 -11.15 5.96 12.41
CA ASN A 195 -11.90 7.00 13.11
C ASN A 195 -11.30 7.29 14.49
N PRO A 196 -11.05 8.58 14.84
CA PRO A 196 -10.42 8.95 16.11
C PRO A 196 -11.30 8.69 17.33
N THR A 197 -12.61 8.97 17.25
CA THR A 197 -13.55 8.76 18.34
C THR A 197 -13.71 7.27 18.64
N TYR A 198 -13.82 6.45 17.59
CA TYR A 198 -13.87 4.99 17.73
C TYR A 198 -12.60 4.45 18.40
N LEU A 199 -11.42 4.92 17.95
CA LEU A 199 -10.13 4.53 18.54
C LEU A 199 -10.02 4.91 20.02
N GLU A 200 -10.51 6.08 20.42
CA GLU A 200 -10.44 6.56 21.81
C GLU A 200 -11.25 5.65 22.75
N GLU A 201 -12.41 5.20 22.31
CA GLU A 201 -13.32 4.36 23.10
C GLU A 201 -12.98 2.86 23.01
N ALA A 202 -12.29 2.44 21.94
CA ALA A 202 -11.94 1.04 21.75
C ALA A 202 -11.10 0.51 22.92
N ARG A 203 -11.31 -0.74 23.29
CA ARG A 203 -10.50 -1.42 24.30
C ARG A 203 -9.31 -2.11 23.63
N PRO A 204 -8.17 -2.25 24.33
CA PRO A 204 -7.07 -3.08 23.84
C PRO A 204 -7.56 -4.53 23.61
N GLU A 205 -7.19 -5.08 22.48
CA GLU A 205 -7.53 -6.45 22.10
C GLU A 205 -6.82 -7.46 23.01
N LYS A 206 -7.53 -8.53 23.35
CA LYS A 206 -6.99 -9.58 24.24
C LYS A 206 -6.17 -10.61 23.49
N ALA A 207 -6.41 -10.78 22.21
CA ALA A 207 -5.75 -11.77 21.35
C ALA A 207 -5.40 -11.14 19.99
N THR A 208 -4.37 -11.68 19.37
CA THR A 208 -3.99 -11.32 18.00
C THR A 208 -4.84 -12.12 17.02
N ALA A 209 -5.37 -11.47 15.99
CA ALA A 209 -6.11 -12.11 14.91
C ALA A 209 -5.29 -13.24 14.26
N PRO A 210 -5.90 -14.40 13.93
CA PRO A 210 -5.19 -15.52 13.29
C PRO A 210 -4.41 -15.10 12.05
N ALA A 211 -4.99 -14.28 11.18
CA ALA A 211 -4.32 -13.80 9.97
C ALA A 211 -3.03 -12.99 10.25
N VAL A 212 -2.96 -12.26 11.36
CA VAL A 212 -1.74 -11.57 11.81
C VAL A 212 -0.75 -12.57 12.42
N ALA A 213 -1.25 -13.48 13.26
CA ALA A 213 -0.43 -14.49 13.94
C ALA A 213 0.25 -15.44 12.94
N ASP A 214 -0.42 -15.78 11.83
CA ASP A 214 0.11 -16.65 10.78
C ASP A 214 1.33 -16.03 10.10
N LEU A 215 1.29 -14.73 9.80
CA LEU A 215 2.43 -14.01 9.24
C LEU A 215 3.61 -13.94 10.22
N LEU A 216 3.33 -13.71 11.51
CA LEU A 216 4.37 -13.73 12.56
C LEU A 216 5.01 -15.12 12.71
N ARG A 217 4.21 -16.20 12.65
CA ARG A 217 4.71 -17.58 12.69
C ARG A 217 5.53 -17.94 11.46
N ALA A 218 5.21 -17.36 10.30
CA ALA A 218 5.98 -17.50 9.07
C ALA A 218 7.34 -16.79 9.10
N GLY A 219 7.64 -16.03 10.15
CA GLY A 219 8.89 -15.27 10.30
C GLY A 219 8.81 -13.81 9.87
N ALA A 220 7.68 -13.34 9.30
CA ALA A 220 7.52 -11.94 9.00
C ALA A 220 7.34 -11.12 10.29
N SER A 221 7.94 -9.93 10.34
CA SER A 221 7.80 -9.01 11.47
C SER A 221 6.80 -7.90 11.15
N LEU A 222 6.00 -7.45 12.11
CA LEU A 222 5.14 -6.31 11.89
C LEU A 222 5.95 -5.02 11.86
N ARG A 223 5.78 -4.23 10.81
CA ARG A 223 6.28 -2.86 10.72
C ARG A 223 5.40 -1.90 11.50
N GLY A 224 4.11 -2.14 11.51
CA GLY A 224 3.16 -1.31 12.23
C GLY A 224 1.70 -1.53 11.85
N ILE A 225 0.84 -0.72 12.46
CA ILE A 225 -0.59 -0.63 12.18
C ILE A 225 -0.80 0.52 11.20
N ALA A 226 -1.25 0.19 10.00
CA ALA A 226 -1.48 1.13 8.92
C ALA A 226 -2.96 1.55 8.86
N ARG A 227 -3.19 2.83 8.59
CA ARG A 227 -4.52 3.42 8.54
C ARG A 227 -5.36 2.84 7.42
N THR A 228 -6.66 3.00 7.56
CA THR A 228 -7.69 2.57 6.60
C THR A 228 -8.64 3.72 6.33
N ASP A 229 -9.40 3.65 5.26
CA ASP A 229 -10.57 4.50 5.07
C ASP A 229 -11.54 4.25 6.23
N GLU A 230 -12.30 5.27 6.61
CA GLU A 230 -13.17 5.23 7.77
C GLU A 230 -14.18 4.07 7.70
N PHE A 231 -14.18 3.19 8.73
CA PHE A 231 -14.96 1.94 8.81
C PHE A 231 -14.79 1.02 7.59
N ALA A 232 -13.70 1.15 6.85
CA ALA A 232 -13.48 0.46 5.56
C ALA A 232 -14.58 0.72 4.51
N TYR A 233 -15.46 1.69 4.71
CA TYR A 233 -16.64 1.92 3.89
C TYR A 233 -16.39 2.92 2.74
N SER A 234 -15.21 2.83 2.13
CA SER A 234 -14.79 3.58 0.95
C SER A 234 -13.82 2.73 0.10
N ILE A 235 -13.59 3.15 -1.16
CA ILE A 235 -12.54 2.60 -2.04
C ILE A 235 -11.61 3.71 -2.57
N ALA A 236 -11.79 4.95 -2.11
CA ALA A 236 -11.02 6.10 -2.59
C ALA A 236 -9.62 6.19 -1.99
N GLY A 237 -9.48 5.77 -0.75
CA GLY A 237 -8.23 5.90 -0.01
C GLY A 237 -8.08 7.26 0.68
N ASP A 238 -9.17 7.98 0.84
CA ASP A 238 -9.22 9.23 1.58
C ASP A 238 -9.81 9.04 2.97
N ASN A 239 -9.33 9.82 3.92
CA ASN A 239 -9.83 9.82 5.29
C ASN A 239 -9.85 11.27 5.81
N VAL A 240 -11.04 11.75 6.17
CA VAL A 240 -11.24 13.14 6.59
C VAL A 240 -10.54 13.48 7.90
N HIS A 241 -10.29 12.50 8.77
CA HIS A 241 -9.66 12.70 10.07
C HIS A 241 -8.14 12.67 10.01
N TYR A 242 -7.57 11.84 9.15
CA TYR A 242 -6.13 11.54 9.14
C TYR A 242 -5.44 11.96 7.84
N GLY A 243 -6.21 12.39 6.85
CA GLY A 243 -5.72 12.74 5.53
C GLY A 243 -5.57 11.54 4.60
N THR A 244 -5.15 11.81 3.38
CA THR A 244 -5.01 10.83 2.30
C THR A 244 -3.56 10.35 2.23
N PRO A 245 -3.29 9.04 2.36
CA PRO A 245 -1.95 8.49 2.14
C PRO A 245 -1.42 8.81 0.73
N PRO A 246 -0.11 8.98 0.55
CA PRO A 246 0.44 9.21 -0.77
C PRO A 246 0.28 7.96 -1.65
N ASN A 247 -0.07 8.17 -2.93
CA ASN A 247 0.03 7.13 -3.94
C ASN A 247 1.51 6.95 -4.31
N GLY A 248 2.06 5.73 -4.14
CA GLY A 248 3.46 5.44 -4.39
C GLY A 248 3.85 5.42 -5.87
N ALA A 249 2.89 5.32 -6.78
CA ALA A 249 3.13 5.27 -8.22
C ALA A 249 2.84 6.60 -8.94
N VAL A 250 1.85 7.38 -8.46
CA VAL A 250 1.41 8.62 -9.12
C VAL A 250 1.27 9.74 -8.08
N VAL A 251 2.14 10.74 -8.19
CA VAL A 251 2.13 11.89 -7.28
C VAL A 251 0.81 12.68 -7.41
N GLY A 252 0.17 12.98 -6.28
CA GLY A 252 -1.07 13.76 -6.25
C GLY A 252 -2.34 12.97 -6.57
N ALA A 253 -2.23 11.69 -6.92
CA ALA A 253 -3.38 10.81 -7.13
C ALA A 253 -3.89 10.18 -5.81
N LEU A 254 -5.12 9.67 -5.84
CA LEU A 254 -5.67 8.86 -4.76
C LEU A 254 -4.95 7.50 -4.68
N PRO A 255 -4.69 6.97 -3.48
CA PRO A 255 -4.03 5.68 -3.32
C PRO A 255 -4.96 4.48 -3.60
N GLY A 256 -6.27 4.71 -3.65
CA GLY A 256 -7.26 3.65 -3.56
C GLY A 256 -7.42 3.11 -2.15
N GLY A 257 -8.59 2.54 -1.85
CA GLY A 257 -8.98 2.09 -0.52
C GLY A 257 -9.92 0.88 -0.56
N SER A 258 -10.35 0.48 0.59
CA SER A 258 -10.12 1.00 1.93
C SER A 258 -8.78 0.62 2.55
N SER A 259 -7.99 -0.28 1.95
CA SER A 259 -6.66 -0.66 2.45
C SER A 259 -5.58 0.34 2.01
N SER A 260 -5.88 1.65 2.13
CA SER A 260 -5.05 2.76 1.66
C SER A 260 -3.68 2.81 2.32
N GLY A 261 -3.63 2.73 3.64
CA GLY A 261 -2.36 2.76 4.39
C GLY A 261 -1.45 1.56 4.10
N PRO A 262 -1.95 0.29 4.16
CA PRO A 262 -1.15 -0.87 3.79
C PRO A 262 -0.62 -0.80 2.35
N ALA A 263 -1.43 -0.38 1.39
CA ALA A 263 -1.02 -0.25 0.00
C ALA A 263 0.06 0.82 -0.17
N SER A 264 -0.11 2.00 0.43
CA SER A 264 0.90 3.06 0.37
C SER A 264 2.20 2.66 1.07
N ALA A 265 2.11 1.96 2.20
CA ALA A 265 3.29 1.43 2.90
C ALA A 265 4.09 0.47 2.00
N VAL A 266 3.41 -0.43 1.29
CA VAL A 266 4.06 -1.38 0.37
C VAL A 266 4.60 -0.68 -0.87
N ALA A 267 3.82 0.19 -1.50
CA ALA A 267 4.23 0.90 -2.71
C ALA A 267 5.45 1.82 -2.50
N LEU A 268 5.57 2.41 -1.30
CA LEU A 268 6.69 3.27 -0.91
C LEU A 268 7.88 2.50 -0.32
N GLY A 269 7.80 1.17 -0.23
CA GLY A 269 8.87 0.34 0.33
C GLY A 269 9.01 0.44 1.86
N HIS A 270 7.99 0.91 2.57
CA HIS A 270 7.98 0.96 4.03
C HIS A 270 7.68 -0.41 4.66
N ALA A 271 7.03 -1.29 3.92
CA ALA A 271 6.77 -2.68 4.26
C ALA A 271 6.82 -3.54 2.99
N ASP A 272 6.98 -4.84 3.15
CA ASP A 272 7.01 -5.80 2.03
C ASP A 272 5.63 -6.37 1.74
N ILE A 273 4.83 -6.56 2.79
CA ILE A 273 3.50 -7.15 2.75
C ILE A 273 2.50 -6.16 3.37
N GLY A 274 1.37 -5.96 2.72
CA GLY A 274 0.20 -5.29 3.29
C GLY A 274 -0.87 -6.32 3.65
N LEU A 275 -1.13 -6.56 4.94
CA LEU A 275 -2.29 -7.34 5.38
C LEU A 275 -3.53 -6.45 5.31
N ALA A 276 -4.53 -6.89 4.56
CA ALA A 276 -5.64 -6.07 4.12
C ALA A 276 -6.98 -6.83 4.06
N THR A 277 -8.06 -6.12 3.75
CA THR A 277 -9.40 -6.67 3.58
C THR A 277 -10.00 -6.23 2.25
N ASP A 278 -10.83 -7.08 1.63
CA ASP A 278 -11.55 -6.78 0.41
C ASP A 278 -13.01 -7.20 0.55
N THR A 279 -13.91 -6.21 0.64
CA THR A 279 -15.36 -6.43 0.62
C THR A 279 -15.90 -6.23 -0.79
N ALA A 280 -15.47 -5.14 -1.45
CA ALA A 280 -15.94 -4.74 -2.78
C ALA A 280 -14.79 -4.26 -3.69
N GLY A 281 -13.54 -4.64 -3.41
CA GLY A 281 -12.37 -4.18 -4.14
C GLY A 281 -11.27 -3.55 -3.27
N SER A 282 -11.42 -3.57 -1.94
CA SER A 282 -10.53 -2.83 -1.03
C SER A 282 -9.08 -3.34 -0.94
N ILE A 283 -8.72 -4.43 -1.62
CA ILE A 283 -7.34 -4.85 -1.94
C ILE A 283 -7.03 -4.55 -3.40
N ARG A 284 -7.91 -4.95 -4.30
CA ARG A 284 -7.69 -4.90 -5.75
C ARG A 284 -7.58 -3.48 -6.27
N VAL A 285 -8.41 -2.56 -5.78
CA VAL A 285 -8.40 -1.15 -6.21
C VAL A 285 -7.09 -0.46 -5.82
N PRO A 286 -6.64 -0.45 -4.55
CA PRO A 286 -5.37 0.15 -4.20
C PRO A 286 -4.17 -0.57 -4.82
N ALA A 287 -4.24 -1.89 -5.06
CA ALA A 287 -3.23 -2.60 -5.83
C ALA A 287 -3.10 -2.06 -7.26
N SER A 288 -4.23 -1.89 -7.95
CA SER A 288 -4.28 -1.35 -9.30
C SER A 288 -3.72 0.07 -9.38
N TYR A 289 -4.16 0.95 -8.49
CA TYR A 289 -3.78 2.37 -8.49
C TYR A 289 -2.33 2.62 -8.12
N GLN A 290 -1.68 1.71 -7.38
CA GLN A 290 -0.31 1.88 -6.91
C GLN A 290 0.69 0.92 -7.56
N GLY A 291 0.26 0.15 -8.57
CA GLY A 291 1.15 -0.76 -9.29
C GLY A 291 1.62 -1.95 -8.44
N LEU A 292 0.74 -2.46 -7.60
CA LEU A 292 0.99 -3.60 -6.70
C LEU A 292 0.29 -4.86 -7.18
N TRP A 293 0.74 -6.00 -6.66
CA TRP A 293 0.00 -7.24 -6.65
C TRP A 293 -0.96 -7.24 -5.46
N GLY A 294 -2.22 -7.64 -5.69
CA GLY A 294 -3.21 -7.70 -4.61
C GLY A 294 -4.11 -8.92 -4.76
N LEU A 295 -4.14 -9.77 -3.72
CA LEU A 295 -4.98 -10.97 -3.68
C LEU A 295 -6.18 -10.75 -2.74
N ARG A 296 -7.39 -10.78 -3.30
CA ARG A 296 -8.63 -11.09 -2.60
C ARG A 296 -8.75 -12.61 -2.54
N THR A 297 -8.85 -13.20 -1.37
CA THR A 297 -9.02 -14.65 -1.23
C THR A 297 -10.47 -15.09 -1.46
N THR A 298 -10.66 -16.38 -1.65
CA THR A 298 -11.97 -17.03 -1.55
C THR A 298 -12.63 -16.65 -0.22
N HIS A 299 -13.93 -16.33 -0.27
CA HIS A 299 -14.69 -15.99 0.92
C HIS A 299 -14.63 -17.13 1.96
N ASP A 300 -14.44 -16.78 3.23
CA ASP A 300 -14.27 -17.69 4.38
C ASP A 300 -13.02 -18.59 4.36
N LEU A 301 -12.14 -18.49 3.35
CA LEU A 301 -10.93 -19.31 3.32
C LEU A 301 -9.94 -18.90 4.42
N VAL A 302 -9.75 -17.60 4.65
CA VAL A 302 -8.93 -17.08 5.75
C VAL A 302 -9.83 -16.74 6.93
N PRO A 303 -9.57 -17.29 8.13
CA PRO A 303 -10.35 -17.01 9.32
C PRO A 303 -10.44 -15.51 9.66
N ARG A 304 -11.66 -14.98 9.81
CA ARG A 304 -11.94 -13.57 10.05
C ARG A 304 -12.03 -13.18 11.53
N GLN A 305 -11.72 -14.08 12.45
CA GLN A 305 -11.71 -13.77 13.88
C GLN A 305 -10.72 -12.64 14.18
N GLY A 306 -11.15 -11.66 14.99
CA GLY A 306 -10.33 -10.50 15.32
C GLY A 306 -10.16 -9.49 14.18
N MET A 307 -10.96 -9.57 13.14
CA MET A 307 -11.11 -8.54 12.12
C MET A 307 -12.44 -7.79 12.34
N LEU A 308 -12.39 -6.47 12.39
CA LEU A 308 -13.60 -5.65 12.42
C LEU A 308 -14.33 -5.78 11.08
N PRO A 309 -15.59 -6.26 11.05
CA PRO A 309 -16.31 -6.51 9.82
C PRO A 309 -16.90 -5.23 9.23
N LEU A 310 -17.00 -5.17 7.89
CA LEU A 310 -17.89 -4.23 7.19
C LEU A 310 -19.16 -4.96 6.74
N ALA A 311 -19.01 -6.06 6.00
CA ALA A 311 -20.14 -6.89 5.55
C ALA A 311 -19.69 -8.35 5.46
N GLN A 312 -20.13 -9.13 6.43
CA GLN A 312 -19.67 -10.51 6.66
C GLN A 312 -19.90 -11.44 5.47
N SER A 313 -20.93 -11.17 4.67
CA SER A 313 -21.24 -11.96 3.46
C SER A 313 -20.20 -11.78 2.34
N PHE A 314 -19.37 -10.73 2.40
CA PHE A 314 -18.45 -10.38 1.31
C PHE A 314 -17.00 -10.13 1.75
N ASP A 315 -16.80 -9.87 3.05
CA ASP A 315 -15.49 -9.56 3.60
C ASP A 315 -14.52 -10.72 3.42
N THR A 316 -13.35 -10.43 2.87
CA THR A 316 -12.23 -11.35 2.81
C THR A 316 -10.96 -10.70 3.35
N ILE A 317 -10.05 -11.52 3.83
CA ILE A 317 -8.69 -11.13 4.19
C ILE A 317 -7.78 -11.46 3.01
N GLY A 318 -6.78 -10.64 2.76
CA GLY A 318 -5.79 -10.93 1.73
C GLY A 318 -4.61 -9.98 1.81
N TRP A 319 -3.80 -9.93 0.77
CA TRP A 319 -2.49 -9.31 0.84
C TRP A 319 -2.16 -8.45 -0.37
N LEU A 320 -1.30 -7.47 -0.11
CA LEU A 320 -0.70 -6.57 -1.09
C LEU A 320 0.82 -6.77 -1.07
N THR A 321 1.46 -6.86 -2.23
CA THR A 321 2.92 -6.96 -2.36
C THR A 321 3.42 -6.19 -3.59
N ARG A 322 4.73 -5.90 -3.65
CA ARG A 322 5.33 -5.27 -4.84
C ARG A 322 5.53 -6.24 -5.99
N ASP A 323 5.66 -7.52 -5.70
CA ASP A 323 5.96 -8.55 -6.69
C ASP A 323 5.14 -9.83 -6.45
N GLY A 324 5.01 -10.64 -7.50
CA GLY A 324 4.24 -11.87 -7.46
C GLY A 324 4.94 -13.02 -6.72
N GLU A 325 6.25 -12.96 -6.53
CA GLU A 325 6.99 -13.99 -5.78
C GLU A 325 6.69 -13.88 -4.29
N THR A 326 6.77 -12.67 -3.75
CA THR A 326 6.39 -12.39 -2.37
C THR A 326 4.93 -12.76 -2.12
N LEU A 327 4.01 -12.40 -3.04
CA LEU A 327 2.60 -12.79 -2.92
C LEU A 327 2.41 -14.30 -2.91
N GLN A 328 3.14 -15.04 -3.76
CA GLN A 328 3.09 -16.50 -3.80
C GLN A 328 3.57 -17.11 -2.48
N ARG A 329 4.70 -16.63 -1.94
CA ARG A 329 5.23 -17.11 -0.64
C ARG A 329 4.21 -16.91 0.49
N VAL A 330 3.53 -15.75 0.52
CA VAL A 330 2.47 -15.46 1.49
C VAL A 330 1.28 -16.40 1.29
N ALA A 331 0.81 -16.57 0.05
CA ALA A 331 -0.32 -17.45 -0.26
C ALA A 331 0.00 -18.91 0.04
N ASP A 332 1.18 -19.41 -0.35
CA ASP A 332 1.62 -20.78 -0.06
C ASP A 332 1.63 -21.08 1.43
N TRP A 333 2.04 -20.12 2.29
CA TRP A 333 2.03 -20.33 3.73
C TRP A 333 0.65 -20.16 4.35
N CYS A 334 0.00 -19.02 4.11
CA CYS A 334 -1.23 -18.68 4.82
C CYS A 334 -2.46 -19.48 4.34
N LEU A 335 -2.41 -20.06 3.14
CA LEU A 335 -3.50 -20.82 2.55
C LEU A 335 -3.21 -22.33 2.47
N SER A 336 -1.99 -22.78 2.82
CA SER A 336 -1.66 -24.19 2.90
C SER A 336 -2.25 -24.78 4.19
N TYR A 337 -2.95 -25.86 4.04
CA TYR A 337 -3.55 -26.60 5.16
C TYR A 337 -2.49 -27.51 5.82
N ASP A 338 -2.20 -27.30 7.11
CA ASP A 338 -1.30 -28.14 7.91
C ASP A 338 -2.01 -29.11 8.89
N GLY A 339 -3.31 -29.31 8.72
CA GLY A 339 -4.04 -30.32 9.51
C GLY A 339 -4.37 -29.95 10.96
N SER A 340 -4.10 -28.71 11.41
CA SER A 340 -4.27 -28.31 12.81
C SER A 340 -5.64 -27.73 13.18
N SER A 341 -6.54 -27.50 12.24
CA SER A 341 -7.91 -27.07 12.52
C SER A 341 -8.94 -28.14 12.12
N SER A 342 -9.81 -28.47 13.05
CA SER A 342 -10.85 -29.52 12.98
C SER A 342 -12.05 -29.22 12.07
N THR A 343 -11.93 -28.29 11.14
CA THR A 343 -12.92 -28.07 10.10
C THR A 343 -12.48 -28.82 8.86
N GLU A 344 -13.25 -29.83 8.45
CA GLU A 344 -13.09 -30.45 7.14
C GLU A 344 -13.07 -29.34 6.09
N ASN A 345 -11.90 -29.08 5.52
CA ASN A 345 -11.74 -28.13 4.43
C ASN A 345 -12.47 -28.70 3.20
N VAL A 346 -13.67 -28.23 2.95
CA VAL A 346 -14.44 -28.51 1.74
C VAL A 346 -13.69 -28.00 0.49
N TYR A 347 -12.74 -27.11 0.70
CA TYR A 347 -11.86 -26.53 -0.30
C TYR A 347 -10.44 -27.04 -0.06
N GLY A 348 -10.19 -28.31 -0.31
CA GLY A 348 -8.82 -28.80 -0.42
C GLY A 348 -8.10 -27.86 -1.39
N ALA A 349 -6.94 -27.31 -0.98
CA ALA A 349 -6.03 -26.70 -1.91
C ALA A 349 -5.60 -27.80 -2.91
N SER A 350 -6.48 -28.09 -3.87
CA SER A 350 -6.15 -28.99 -4.95
C SER A 350 -5.01 -28.31 -5.71
N GLY A 351 -3.86 -28.94 -5.74
CA GLY A 351 -2.74 -28.51 -6.55
C GLY A 351 -3.05 -28.58 -8.06
N ASP A 352 -4.32 -28.60 -8.43
CA ASP A 352 -4.80 -28.64 -9.79
C ASP A 352 -4.49 -27.31 -10.46
N ASP A 353 -3.65 -27.34 -11.47
CA ASP A 353 -3.32 -26.18 -12.30
C ASP A 353 -4.61 -25.62 -12.93
N LEU A 354 -4.78 -24.30 -12.80
CA LEU A 354 -5.86 -23.62 -13.52
C LEU A 354 -5.63 -23.69 -15.03
N PRO A 355 -6.70 -23.80 -15.82
CA PRO A 355 -6.59 -23.89 -17.26
C PRO A 355 -6.01 -22.59 -17.84
N TRP A 356 -5.15 -22.71 -18.87
CA TRP A 356 -4.58 -21.59 -19.62
C TRP A 356 -5.61 -21.05 -20.63
N ARG A 357 -6.83 -20.84 -20.15
CA ARG A 357 -8.01 -20.35 -20.90
C ARG A 357 -8.62 -19.18 -20.14
N PHE A 358 -8.85 -18.11 -20.86
CA PHE A 358 -9.37 -16.88 -20.26
C PHE A 358 -10.70 -16.48 -20.89
N VAL A 359 -11.58 -15.95 -20.05
CA VAL A 359 -12.85 -15.36 -20.46
C VAL A 359 -12.84 -13.87 -20.14
N VAL A 360 -13.31 -13.08 -21.08
CA VAL A 360 -13.35 -11.62 -20.99
C VAL A 360 -14.79 -11.18 -20.88
N PRO A 361 -15.23 -10.61 -19.75
CA PRO A 361 -16.61 -10.14 -19.55
C PRO A 361 -16.86 -8.85 -20.32
N GLU A 362 -17.82 -8.87 -21.25
CA GLU A 362 -18.10 -7.74 -22.13
C GLU A 362 -18.66 -6.54 -21.36
N GLU A 363 -19.59 -6.77 -20.44
CA GLU A 363 -20.22 -5.71 -19.63
C GLU A 363 -19.21 -4.99 -18.73
N VAL A 364 -18.18 -5.70 -18.25
CA VAL A 364 -17.11 -5.08 -17.48
C VAL A 364 -16.27 -4.15 -18.35
N LEU A 365 -16.02 -4.53 -19.62
CA LEU A 365 -15.31 -3.66 -20.55
C LEU A 365 -16.07 -2.36 -20.87
N ASP A 366 -17.40 -2.35 -20.74
CA ASP A 366 -18.20 -1.13 -20.93
C ASP A 366 -18.00 -0.11 -19.81
N CYS A 367 -17.54 -0.56 -18.63
CA CYS A 367 -17.15 0.32 -17.53
C CYS A 367 -15.74 0.91 -17.69
N VAL A 368 -14.93 0.42 -18.65
CA VAL A 368 -13.52 0.76 -18.81
C VAL A 368 -13.33 1.98 -19.71
N GLU A 369 -12.48 2.91 -19.27
CA GLU A 369 -12.10 4.08 -20.06
C GLU A 369 -11.45 3.69 -21.40
N PRO A 370 -11.65 4.46 -22.49
CA PRO A 370 -11.15 4.09 -23.82
C PRO A 370 -9.63 3.79 -23.86
N ALA A 371 -8.82 4.60 -23.21
CA ALA A 371 -7.36 4.41 -23.20
C ALA A 371 -6.93 3.14 -22.45
N THR A 372 -7.63 2.79 -21.37
CA THR A 372 -7.41 1.57 -20.61
C THR A 372 -7.87 0.34 -21.40
N ARG A 373 -9.04 0.43 -22.05
CA ARG A 373 -9.56 -0.62 -22.93
C ARG A 373 -8.59 -0.90 -24.09
N GLU A 374 -8.03 0.13 -24.70
CA GLU A 374 -7.04 0.00 -25.76
C GLU A 374 -5.74 -0.67 -25.25
N ALA A 375 -5.23 -0.23 -24.09
CA ALA A 375 -4.05 -0.85 -23.47
C ALA A 375 -4.27 -2.33 -23.14
N PHE A 376 -5.46 -2.67 -22.63
CA PHE A 376 -5.84 -4.05 -22.34
C PHE A 376 -5.97 -4.89 -23.63
N SER A 377 -6.61 -4.35 -24.67
CA SER A 377 -6.73 -5.04 -25.96
C SER A 377 -5.36 -5.33 -26.59
N ARG A 378 -4.40 -4.37 -26.50
CA ARG A 378 -3.02 -4.60 -26.95
C ARG A 378 -2.33 -5.71 -26.15
N LEU A 379 -2.53 -5.75 -24.83
CA LEU A 379 -1.99 -6.82 -23.99
C LEU A 379 -2.52 -8.18 -24.42
N LEU A 380 -3.84 -8.33 -24.58
CA LEU A 380 -4.44 -9.60 -24.99
C LEU A 380 -3.96 -10.05 -26.38
N ALA A 381 -3.85 -9.13 -27.33
CA ALA A 381 -3.35 -9.41 -28.68
C ALA A 381 -1.88 -9.87 -28.65
N ALA A 382 -1.06 -9.24 -27.83
CA ALA A 382 0.34 -9.61 -27.67
C ALA A 382 0.50 -11.00 -27.02
N LEU A 383 -0.31 -11.32 -26.00
CA LEU A 383 -0.33 -12.64 -25.38
C LEU A 383 -0.82 -13.72 -26.35
N ALA A 384 -1.83 -13.43 -27.17
CA ALA A 384 -2.31 -14.35 -28.19
C ALA A 384 -1.30 -14.63 -29.32
N ALA A 385 -0.32 -13.74 -29.51
CA ALA A 385 0.75 -13.87 -30.49
C ALA A 385 2.06 -14.47 -29.90
N SER A 386 2.08 -14.85 -28.63
CA SER A 386 3.25 -15.41 -27.95
C SER A 386 3.50 -16.87 -28.31
N ASP A 387 4.67 -17.43 -27.93
CA ASP A 387 5.03 -18.83 -28.15
C ASP A 387 4.15 -19.83 -27.39
N ASP A 388 3.51 -19.39 -26.29
CA ASP A 388 2.59 -20.18 -25.48
C ASP A 388 1.27 -19.43 -25.33
N PRO A 389 0.47 -19.32 -26.42
CA PRO A 389 -0.67 -18.44 -26.46
C PRO A 389 -1.83 -18.95 -25.60
N PRO A 390 -2.35 -18.12 -24.67
CA PRO A 390 -3.61 -18.42 -24.00
C PRO A 390 -4.79 -18.26 -24.98
N SER A 391 -5.88 -18.98 -24.71
CA SER A 391 -7.13 -18.71 -25.43
C SER A 391 -7.95 -17.65 -24.71
N PHE A 392 -8.53 -16.72 -25.47
CA PHE A 392 -9.46 -15.70 -24.97
C PHE A 392 -10.84 -15.87 -25.61
N ARG A 393 -11.90 -15.78 -24.81
CA ARG A 393 -13.28 -15.84 -25.25
C ARG A 393 -14.10 -14.77 -24.52
N ALA A 394 -14.93 -14.04 -25.27
CA ALA A 394 -15.92 -13.14 -24.67
C ALA A 394 -16.99 -13.94 -23.91
N VAL A 395 -17.46 -13.39 -22.80
CA VAL A 395 -18.56 -13.94 -22.00
C VAL A 395 -19.48 -12.83 -21.53
N HIS A 396 -20.72 -13.19 -21.27
CA HIS A 396 -21.70 -12.31 -20.64
C HIS A 396 -21.84 -12.65 -19.15
N MET A 397 -21.88 -11.62 -18.31
CA MET A 397 -22.02 -11.74 -16.85
C MET A 397 -23.40 -11.28 -16.35
N GLY A 398 -24.27 -10.87 -17.24
CA GLY A 398 -25.58 -10.33 -16.91
C GLY A 398 -25.54 -8.82 -16.57
N ASP A 399 -26.56 -8.36 -15.87
CA ASP A 399 -26.73 -6.94 -15.54
C ASP A 399 -25.84 -6.53 -14.35
N LEU A 400 -24.77 -5.78 -14.63
CA LEU A 400 -23.86 -5.25 -13.61
C LEU A 400 -24.51 -4.20 -12.70
N ASP A 401 -25.51 -3.44 -13.19
CA ASP A 401 -26.22 -2.45 -12.37
C ASP A 401 -27.14 -3.14 -11.36
N ALA A 402 -27.85 -4.19 -11.78
CA ALA A 402 -28.65 -5.03 -10.88
C ALA A 402 -27.76 -5.71 -9.84
N THR A 403 -26.66 -6.34 -10.29
CA THR A 403 -25.66 -6.97 -9.40
C THR A 403 -25.13 -5.99 -8.36
N PHE A 404 -24.73 -4.82 -8.79
CA PHE A 404 -24.18 -3.79 -7.90
C PHE A 404 -25.24 -3.24 -6.93
N SER A 405 -26.49 -3.04 -7.39
CA SER A 405 -27.59 -2.60 -6.54
C SER A 405 -27.91 -3.60 -5.42
N ALA A 406 -28.06 -4.86 -5.78
CA ALA A 406 -28.31 -5.94 -4.81
C ALA A 406 -27.12 -6.09 -3.83
N PHE A 407 -25.87 -6.09 -4.34
CA PHE A 407 -24.68 -6.12 -3.52
C PHE A 407 -24.65 -4.97 -2.49
N ARG A 408 -24.89 -3.73 -2.93
CA ARG A 408 -24.89 -2.56 -2.04
C ARG A 408 -25.98 -2.65 -0.95
N THR A 409 -27.14 -3.20 -1.27
CA THR A 409 -28.23 -3.37 -0.32
C THR A 409 -27.83 -4.35 0.78
N VAL A 410 -27.29 -5.51 0.44
CA VAL A 410 -26.80 -6.48 1.43
C VAL A 410 -25.64 -5.91 2.25
N GLN A 411 -24.66 -5.30 1.58
CA GLN A 411 -23.52 -4.65 2.24
C GLN A 411 -23.98 -3.58 3.24
N GLY A 412 -24.90 -2.72 2.82
CA GLY A 412 -25.43 -1.66 3.68
C GLY A 412 -26.17 -2.19 4.90
N ALA A 413 -27.04 -3.21 4.71
CA ALA A 413 -27.76 -3.84 5.81
C ALA A 413 -26.81 -4.43 6.86
N GLU A 414 -25.74 -5.11 6.42
CA GLU A 414 -24.75 -5.69 7.32
C GLU A 414 -23.88 -4.62 7.99
N ALA A 415 -23.42 -3.60 7.25
CA ALA A 415 -22.67 -2.49 7.81
C ALA A 415 -23.46 -1.74 8.90
N TRP A 416 -24.77 -1.50 8.66
CA TRP A 416 -25.63 -0.88 9.66
C TRP A 416 -25.84 -1.77 10.89
N ARG A 417 -25.91 -3.07 10.72
CA ARG A 417 -26.00 -4.04 11.81
C ARG A 417 -24.74 -4.05 12.68
N ASN A 418 -23.58 -3.87 12.06
CA ASN A 418 -22.31 -3.86 12.76
C ASN A 418 -22.08 -2.55 13.54
N ASP A 419 -22.29 -1.40 12.90
CA ASP A 419 -21.83 -0.10 13.41
C ASP A 419 -22.97 0.86 13.78
N GLY A 420 -24.23 0.53 13.46
CA GLY A 420 -25.38 1.43 13.61
C GLY A 420 -25.63 1.89 15.05
N ASP A 421 -25.40 1.04 16.05
CA ASP A 421 -25.58 1.41 17.47
C ASP A 421 -24.52 2.43 17.89
N TRP A 422 -23.26 2.22 17.50
CA TRP A 422 -22.19 3.18 17.78
C TRP A 422 -22.44 4.52 17.08
N LEU A 423 -22.86 4.49 15.80
CA LEU A 423 -23.17 5.70 15.03
C LEU A 423 -24.31 6.51 15.64
N ARG A 424 -25.36 5.86 16.16
CA ARG A 424 -26.47 6.54 16.86
C ARG A 424 -26.00 7.19 18.16
N ALA A 425 -25.05 6.56 18.86
CA ALA A 425 -24.47 7.10 20.09
C ALA A 425 -23.51 8.27 19.83
N HIS A 426 -22.94 8.40 18.62
CA HIS A 426 -21.91 9.38 18.27
C HIS A 426 -22.28 10.21 17.02
N PRO A 427 -23.36 11.00 17.08
CA PRO A 427 -23.79 11.82 15.95
C PRO A 427 -22.67 12.82 15.56
N GLY A 428 -22.30 12.83 14.27
CA GLY A 428 -21.26 13.71 13.74
C GLY A 428 -19.83 13.22 13.92
N ALA A 429 -19.60 12.03 14.50
CA ALA A 429 -18.27 11.48 14.68
C ALA A 429 -17.65 10.92 13.38
N VAL A 430 -18.44 10.67 12.34
CA VAL A 430 -17.99 10.18 11.04
C VAL A 430 -18.00 11.25 9.97
N GLY A 431 -17.12 11.12 9.00
CA GLY A 431 -17.04 12.03 7.87
C GLY A 431 -18.30 12.05 7.00
N PRO A 432 -18.61 13.16 6.30
CA PRO A 432 -19.89 13.35 5.61
C PRO A 432 -20.21 12.24 4.58
N ALA A 433 -19.23 11.80 3.81
CA ALA A 433 -19.43 10.77 2.79
C ALA A 433 -19.74 9.38 3.41
N VAL A 434 -19.12 9.04 4.53
CA VAL A 434 -19.38 7.80 5.26
C VAL A 434 -20.71 7.90 6.02
N ALA A 435 -21.00 9.06 6.62
CA ALA A 435 -22.28 9.33 7.27
C ALA A 435 -23.46 9.14 6.31
N GLU A 436 -23.35 9.62 5.06
CA GLU A 436 -24.41 9.45 4.06
C GLU A 436 -24.60 7.98 3.66
N ARG A 437 -23.52 7.20 3.53
CA ARG A 437 -23.62 5.75 3.28
C ARG A 437 -24.34 5.03 4.40
N PHE A 438 -24.01 5.33 5.66
CA PHE A 438 -24.69 4.76 6.81
C PHE A 438 -26.12 5.25 6.96
N ARG A 439 -26.41 6.50 6.59
CA ARG A 439 -27.78 7.02 6.56
C ARG A 439 -28.66 6.24 5.56
N VAL A 440 -28.14 5.95 4.37
CA VAL A 440 -28.82 5.10 3.38
C VAL A 440 -28.96 3.68 3.92
N ALA A 441 -27.89 3.13 4.48
CA ALA A 441 -27.85 1.78 5.07
C ALA A 441 -28.90 1.60 6.19
N SER A 442 -29.12 2.65 7.02
CA SER A 442 -30.10 2.63 8.11
C SER A 442 -31.56 2.50 7.66
N GLN A 443 -31.82 2.75 6.38
CA GLN A 443 -33.18 2.68 5.80
C GLN A 443 -33.48 1.33 5.16
N ILE A 444 -32.47 0.47 4.99
CA ILE A 444 -32.64 -0.86 4.39
C ILE A 444 -33.42 -1.73 5.35
N THR A 445 -34.56 -2.23 4.88
CA THR A 445 -35.40 -3.14 5.67
C THR A 445 -34.93 -4.59 5.53
N ALA A 446 -35.37 -5.47 6.44
CA ALA A 446 -35.12 -6.90 6.31
C ALA A 446 -35.72 -7.50 5.03
N TYR A 447 -36.80 -6.91 4.52
CA TYR A 447 -37.39 -7.32 3.25
C TYR A 447 -36.48 -6.95 2.07
N ASP A 448 -35.95 -5.71 2.04
CA ASP A 448 -35.04 -5.26 0.99
C ASP A 448 -33.77 -6.11 0.97
N GLU A 449 -33.20 -6.41 2.13
CA GLU A 449 -32.04 -7.30 2.26
C GLU A 449 -32.33 -8.70 1.74
N ALA A 450 -33.46 -9.28 2.13
CA ALA A 450 -33.84 -10.63 1.68
C ALA A 450 -34.06 -10.69 0.16
N ALA A 451 -34.71 -9.67 -0.42
CA ALA A 451 -34.89 -9.55 -1.86
C ALA A 451 -33.54 -9.43 -2.60
N ALA A 452 -32.64 -8.56 -2.09
CA ALA A 452 -31.32 -8.40 -2.68
C ALA A 452 -30.46 -9.67 -2.59
N ARG A 453 -30.54 -10.43 -1.51
CA ARG A 453 -29.88 -11.75 -1.41
C ARG A 453 -30.39 -12.74 -2.45
N ALA A 454 -31.72 -12.80 -2.63
CA ALA A 454 -32.32 -13.66 -3.66
C ALA A 454 -31.92 -13.25 -5.10
N GLU A 455 -31.69 -11.94 -5.35
CA GLU A 455 -31.15 -11.46 -6.63
C GLU A 455 -29.68 -11.85 -6.83
N LEU A 456 -28.87 -11.92 -5.78
CA LEU A 456 -27.46 -12.30 -5.87
C LEU A 456 -27.24 -13.80 -6.10
N GLU A 457 -28.14 -14.68 -5.66
CA GLU A 457 -27.99 -16.13 -5.82
C GLU A 457 -27.80 -16.59 -7.28
N PRO A 458 -28.66 -16.21 -8.24
CA PRO A 458 -28.47 -16.60 -9.64
C PRO A 458 -27.22 -15.96 -10.26
N ILE A 459 -26.83 -14.78 -9.82
CA ILE A 459 -25.61 -14.11 -10.29
C ILE A 459 -24.36 -14.87 -9.82
N ALA A 460 -24.34 -15.28 -8.55
CA ALA A 460 -23.24 -16.09 -8.02
C ALA A 460 -23.13 -17.45 -8.74
N ALA A 461 -24.27 -18.08 -9.05
CA ALA A 461 -24.32 -19.33 -9.80
C ALA A 461 -23.78 -19.15 -11.23
N LEU A 462 -24.21 -18.09 -11.93
CA LEU A 462 -23.71 -17.75 -13.27
C LEU A 462 -22.19 -17.52 -13.27
N LEU A 463 -21.68 -16.77 -12.29
CA LEU A 463 -20.25 -16.49 -12.17
C LEU A 463 -19.43 -17.75 -11.86
N ALA A 464 -19.96 -18.64 -11.02
CA ALA A 464 -19.33 -19.93 -10.76
C ALA A 464 -19.24 -20.79 -12.03
N GLU A 465 -20.29 -20.79 -12.88
CA GLU A 465 -20.29 -21.45 -14.19
C GLU A 465 -19.29 -20.81 -15.16
N VAL A 466 -19.23 -19.49 -15.21
CA VAL A 466 -18.30 -18.74 -16.09
C VAL A 466 -16.84 -19.08 -15.78
N VAL A 467 -16.48 -19.25 -14.50
CA VAL A 467 -15.10 -19.57 -14.09
C VAL A 467 -14.85 -21.08 -13.97
N ASP A 468 -15.84 -21.91 -14.25
CA ASP A 468 -15.62 -23.36 -14.32
C ASP A 468 -14.86 -23.71 -15.61
N GLY A 469 -13.62 -24.14 -15.46
CA GLY A 469 -12.74 -24.49 -16.58
C GLY A 469 -12.12 -23.30 -17.35
N ALA A 470 -12.24 -22.07 -16.84
CA ALA A 470 -11.57 -20.86 -17.36
C ALA A 470 -11.27 -19.86 -16.25
N VAL A 471 -10.40 -18.90 -16.55
CA VAL A 471 -10.11 -17.77 -15.64
C VAL A 471 -10.64 -16.48 -16.25
N MET A 472 -11.39 -15.70 -15.50
CA MET A 472 -11.89 -14.41 -15.98
C MET A 472 -10.76 -13.38 -15.94
N VAL A 473 -10.64 -12.54 -17.00
CA VAL A 473 -9.61 -11.52 -17.13
C VAL A 473 -10.18 -10.20 -17.61
N PHE A 474 -9.87 -9.09 -16.89
CA PHE A 474 -10.33 -7.74 -17.22
C PHE A 474 -9.47 -6.69 -16.50
N PRO A 475 -9.50 -5.40 -16.90
CA PRO A 475 -8.87 -4.34 -16.13
C PRO A 475 -9.49 -4.23 -14.72
N THR A 476 -8.68 -4.12 -13.67
CA THR A 476 -9.16 -4.09 -12.28
C THR A 476 -10.07 -2.90 -11.99
N VAL A 477 -9.79 -1.76 -12.64
CA VAL A 477 -10.47 -0.46 -12.48
C VAL A 477 -10.69 0.19 -13.84
N PRO A 478 -11.60 1.19 -13.97
CA PRO A 478 -11.88 1.84 -15.23
C PRO A 478 -10.67 2.49 -15.90
N GLY A 479 -9.81 3.09 -15.12
CA GLY A 479 -8.65 3.86 -15.59
C GLY A 479 -7.60 4.07 -14.52
N PRO A 480 -6.61 4.93 -14.76
CA PRO A 480 -5.61 5.31 -13.77
C PRO A 480 -6.22 5.91 -12.50
N ALA A 481 -5.44 5.91 -11.43
CA ALA A 481 -5.84 6.54 -10.18
C ALA A 481 -6.26 8.01 -10.41
N PRO A 482 -7.46 8.44 -9.99
CA PRO A 482 -7.89 9.82 -10.12
C PRO A 482 -7.04 10.73 -9.23
N LEU A 483 -6.88 11.99 -9.63
CA LEU A 483 -6.25 13.00 -8.80
C LEU A 483 -7.11 13.27 -7.55
N ARG A 484 -6.47 13.67 -6.44
CA ARG A 484 -7.16 13.98 -5.16
C ARG A 484 -8.20 15.10 -5.30
N THR A 485 -8.09 15.94 -6.33
CA THR A 485 -9.02 17.06 -6.61
C THR A 485 -10.14 16.71 -7.59
N ALA A 486 -10.16 15.49 -8.12
CA ALA A 486 -11.16 15.06 -9.08
C ALA A 486 -12.49 14.70 -8.39
N ASP A 487 -13.60 14.88 -9.12
CA ASP A 487 -14.86 14.24 -8.75
C ASP A 487 -14.74 12.73 -9.00
N VAL A 488 -14.89 11.95 -7.95
CA VAL A 488 -14.63 10.50 -7.98
C VAL A 488 -15.89 9.65 -8.03
N ASP A 489 -17.08 10.22 -7.99
CA ASP A 489 -18.32 9.47 -7.82
C ASP A 489 -18.59 8.53 -9.01
N ALA A 490 -18.41 9.03 -10.24
CA ALA A 490 -18.59 8.22 -11.44
C ALA A 490 -17.55 7.10 -11.55
N VAL A 491 -16.28 7.40 -11.30
CA VAL A 491 -15.17 6.42 -11.29
C VAL A 491 -15.38 5.38 -10.21
N ARG A 492 -15.82 5.80 -9.02
CA ARG A 492 -16.14 4.91 -7.91
C ARG A 492 -17.29 3.95 -8.26
N ALA A 493 -18.36 4.46 -8.86
CA ALA A 493 -19.50 3.65 -9.27
C ALA A 493 -19.10 2.60 -10.32
N ALA A 494 -18.35 3.02 -11.36
CA ALA A 494 -17.83 2.12 -12.38
C ALA A 494 -16.89 1.06 -11.78
N THR A 495 -15.96 1.46 -10.89
CA THR A 495 -15.05 0.53 -10.20
C THR A 495 -15.80 -0.53 -9.42
N LEU A 496 -16.84 -0.14 -8.68
CA LEU A 496 -17.64 -1.08 -7.88
C LEU A 496 -18.45 -2.05 -8.75
N ARG A 497 -18.96 -1.63 -9.91
CA ARG A 497 -19.58 -2.54 -10.89
C ARG A 497 -18.60 -3.61 -11.38
N MET A 498 -17.33 -3.26 -11.53
CA MET A 498 -16.30 -4.18 -11.99
C MET A 498 -15.84 -5.15 -10.90
N THR A 499 -15.79 -4.69 -9.64
CA THR A 499 -15.19 -5.46 -8.53
C THR A 499 -16.19 -6.22 -7.67
N ALA A 500 -17.46 -5.75 -7.57
CA ALA A 500 -18.50 -6.38 -6.77
C ALA A 500 -18.90 -7.80 -7.23
N PRO A 501 -18.94 -8.15 -8.52
CA PRO A 501 -19.36 -9.50 -8.94
C PRO A 501 -18.52 -10.62 -8.30
N ALA A 502 -17.20 -10.52 -8.30
CA ALA A 502 -16.34 -11.52 -7.66
C ALA A 502 -16.61 -11.62 -6.14
N ALA A 503 -16.95 -10.48 -5.50
CA ALA A 503 -17.29 -10.44 -4.09
C ALA A 503 -18.66 -11.09 -3.82
N ALA A 504 -19.67 -10.81 -4.65
CA ALA A 504 -21.00 -11.38 -4.55
C ALA A 504 -20.99 -12.91 -4.70
N ALA A 505 -20.10 -13.43 -5.55
CA ALA A 505 -19.93 -14.87 -5.75
C ALA A 505 -18.89 -15.53 -4.82
N GLY A 506 -18.29 -14.80 -3.89
CA GLY A 506 -17.29 -15.33 -2.97
C GLY A 506 -15.98 -15.81 -3.63
N LEU A 507 -15.69 -15.36 -4.84
CA LEU A 507 -14.57 -15.85 -5.65
C LEU A 507 -13.25 -15.18 -5.30
N PRO A 508 -12.11 -15.90 -5.43
CA PRO A 508 -10.79 -15.31 -5.33
C PRO A 508 -10.48 -14.45 -6.56
N ALA A 509 -9.75 -13.36 -6.35
CA ALA A 509 -9.35 -12.46 -7.40
C ALA A 509 -7.96 -11.86 -7.13
N VAL A 510 -7.11 -11.82 -8.15
CA VAL A 510 -5.80 -11.18 -8.07
C VAL A 510 -5.71 -10.01 -9.04
N SER A 511 -5.26 -8.86 -8.56
CA SER A 511 -4.90 -7.70 -9.40
C SER A 511 -3.40 -7.70 -9.63
N ILE A 512 -2.98 -7.62 -10.89
CA ILE A 512 -1.57 -7.61 -11.31
C ILE A 512 -1.24 -6.33 -12.08
N PRO A 513 -0.09 -5.66 -11.83
CA PRO A 513 0.22 -4.34 -12.39
C PRO A 513 0.78 -4.41 -13.82
N LEU A 514 -0.05 -4.77 -14.80
CA LEU A 514 0.39 -5.03 -16.17
C LEU A 514 0.16 -3.89 -17.16
N LEU A 515 -0.82 -3.02 -16.93
CA LEU A 515 -1.11 -1.93 -17.85
C LEU A 515 -0.45 -0.63 -17.40
N ARG A 516 -0.14 0.22 -18.39
CA ARG A 516 0.23 1.62 -18.19
C ARG A 516 -0.58 2.50 -19.12
N VAL A 517 -1.24 3.50 -18.53
CA VAL A 517 -2.08 4.46 -19.25
C VAL A 517 -1.61 5.86 -18.86
N GLY A 518 -1.09 6.61 -19.83
CA GLY A 518 -0.46 7.91 -19.56
C GLY A 518 0.72 7.84 -18.57
N GLY A 519 1.44 6.70 -18.52
CA GLY A 519 2.53 6.43 -17.57
C GLY A 519 2.07 5.92 -16.19
N ALA A 520 0.80 6.04 -15.84
CA ALA A 520 0.24 5.55 -14.59
C ALA A 520 -0.11 4.04 -14.66
N PRO A 521 0.02 3.29 -13.56
CA PRO A 521 -0.34 1.88 -13.53
C PRO A 521 -1.86 1.68 -13.54
N VAL A 522 -2.31 0.61 -14.20
CA VAL A 522 -3.64 0.03 -14.09
C VAL A 522 -3.49 -1.48 -13.97
N GLY A 523 -4.16 -2.08 -13.00
CA GLY A 523 -4.12 -3.52 -12.78
C GLY A 523 -4.94 -4.31 -13.79
N VAL A 524 -4.53 -5.55 -14.03
CA VAL A 524 -5.36 -6.58 -14.68
C VAL A 524 -5.85 -7.52 -13.59
N CYS A 525 -7.14 -7.74 -13.52
CA CYS A 525 -7.78 -8.63 -12.56
C CYS A 525 -7.96 -10.02 -13.19
N LEU A 526 -7.52 -11.05 -12.48
CA LEU A 526 -7.81 -12.44 -12.78
C LEU A 526 -8.74 -12.98 -11.68
N VAL A 527 -9.83 -13.67 -12.08
CA VAL A 527 -10.80 -14.28 -11.16
C VAL A 527 -10.95 -15.75 -11.53
N SER A 528 -10.89 -16.64 -10.54
CA SER A 528 -11.04 -18.07 -10.72
C SER A 528 -12.09 -18.66 -9.80
N ARG A 529 -12.35 -19.96 -9.91
CA ARG A 529 -13.28 -20.67 -9.01
C ARG A 529 -12.81 -20.62 -7.55
N ALA A 530 -13.76 -20.68 -6.65
CA ALA A 530 -13.48 -20.71 -5.21
C ALA A 530 -12.53 -21.86 -4.84
N GLY A 531 -11.63 -21.61 -3.88
CA GLY A 531 -10.65 -22.58 -3.37
C GLY A 531 -9.41 -22.78 -4.26
N THR A 532 -9.22 -21.97 -5.32
CA THR A 532 -8.06 -22.09 -6.21
C THR A 532 -7.06 -20.95 -6.05
N ASP A 533 -7.05 -20.30 -4.92
CA ASP A 533 -6.28 -19.07 -4.62
C ASP A 533 -4.78 -19.21 -4.92
N ILE A 534 -4.14 -20.27 -4.44
CA ILE A 534 -2.71 -20.54 -4.66
C ILE A 534 -2.44 -20.76 -6.16
N ALA A 535 -3.28 -21.56 -6.82
CA ALA A 535 -3.16 -21.81 -8.25
C ALA A 535 -3.38 -20.53 -9.07
N LEU A 536 -4.31 -19.65 -8.61
CA LEU A 536 -4.57 -18.36 -9.23
C LEU A 536 -3.33 -17.45 -9.17
N VAL A 537 -2.64 -17.38 -8.04
CA VAL A 537 -1.39 -16.60 -7.92
C VAL A 537 -0.30 -17.18 -8.82
N ARG A 538 -0.15 -18.51 -8.89
CA ARG A 538 0.80 -19.17 -9.81
C ARG A 538 0.50 -18.84 -11.27
N LEU A 539 -0.76 -18.95 -11.67
CA LEU A 539 -1.22 -18.60 -13.00
C LEU A 539 -1.01 -17.13 -13.32
N ALA A 540 -1.29 -16.24 -12.37
CA ALA A 540 -1.06 -14.80 -12.51
C ALA A 540 0.42 -14.47 -12.72
N ARG A 541 1.34 -15.15 -12.02
CA ARG A 541 2.79 -15.01 -12.23
C ARG A 541 3.22 -15.46 -13.62
N ARG A 542 2.69 -16.61 -14.12
CA ARG A 542 2.93 -17.08 -15.49
C ARG A 542 2.41 -16.06 -16.51
N PHE A 543 1.18 -15.56 -16.31
CA PHE A 543 0.56 -14.54 -17.17
C PHE A 543 1.41 -13.25 -17.21
N ALA A 544 1.89 -12.78 -16.05
CA ALA A 544 2.73 -11.60 -15.95
C ALA A 544 4.12 -11.79 -16.58
N ALA A 545 4.73 -12.98 -16.43
CA ALA A 545 6.03 -13.29 -17.03
C ALA A 545 5.94 -13.28 -18.56
N LEU A 546 4.88 -13.87 -19.13
CA LEU A 546 4.64 -13.86 -20.57
C LEU A 546 4.42 -12.42 -21.07
N ALA A 547 3.61 -11.62 -20.39
CA ALA A 547 3.38 -10.20 -20.71
C ALA A 547 4.65 -9.34 -20.59
N GLY A 548 5.55 -9.64 -19.65
CA GLY A 548 6.84 -8.96 -19.48
C GLY A 548 7.85 -9.25 -20.56
N GLY A 549 7.85 -10.46 -21.11
CA GLY A 549 8.73 -10.88 -22.21
C GLY A 549 8.36 -10.28 -23.58
N ILE A 550 7.18 -9.69 -23.69
CA ILE A 550 6.65 -9.07 -24.93
C ILE A 550 6.97 -7.57 -25.02
N ARG A 551 7.52 -6.95 -23.95
CA ARG A 551 7.82 -5.50 -23.86
C ARG A 551 9.16 -5.15 -24.49
#